data_8ef189c8658b18ff07ff930e33726a5e
#
_entry.id   8ef189c8658b18ff07ff930e33726a5e
#
_cell.length_a   1.000
_cell.length_b   1.000
_cell.length_c   1.000
_cell.angle_alpha   90.00
_cell.angle_beta   90.00
_cell.angle_gamma   90.00
#
_symmetry.space_group_name_H-M   'P 1'
#
loop_
_entity.id
_entity.type
_entity.pdbx_description
1 polymer ?
#
loop_
_entity_poly.entity_id
_entity_poly.type
_entity_poly.pdbx_seq_one_letter_code
_entity_poly.pdbx_strand_id
1 'polypeptide(L)'
;KYYVPNTQNVPLIHAQGQTNLSVAGNGNQVEFQGAYGINDALALQLNGGLVIPQEEDNGNGGSGNVIEGGLGYYRNLNTNLLFDVYALVGFGSMKNDFPSTLPAFPNTTGKISANMLRVGLQPSISYHQKYFSISGSARIASLNYNNIEGSLIFDEEDQVDYLNDNKSNFLIEPALTLRGGLEKLKIQIQLAKSFNVSNSSFKQDDSLLSVGLNFNFQ
;
A
#
# COMPACT_ATOMS: atom_id res chain seq x y z
N LYS A 1 6.99 -11.08 -8.57
CA LYS A 1 7.25 -10.15 -7.45
C LYS A 1 6.42 -10.56 -6.25
N TYR A 2 6.95 -10.30 -5.03
CA TYR A 2 6.30 -10.71 -3.78
C TYR A 2 5.67 -9.56 -3.02
N TYR A 3 6.11 -8.34 -3.28
CA TYR A 3 5.54 -7.14 -2.69
C TYR A 3 5.22 -6.09 -3.76
N VAL A 4 4.05 -5.49 -3.64
CA VAL A 4 3.59 -4.35 -4.43
C VAL A 4 3.16 -3.27 -3.44
N PRO A 5 3.79 -2.08 -3.46
CA PRO A 5 3.38 -0.98 -2.58
C PRO A 5 1.95 -0.55 -2.89
N ASN A 6 1.23 -0.16 -1.86
CA ASN A 6 -0.13 0.37 -1.97
C ASN A 6 -0.18 1.85 -1.60
N THR A 7 -1.19 2.55 -2.08
CA THR A 7 -1.45 3.96 -1.77
C THR A 7 -1.49 4.19 -0.26
N GLN A 8 -0.74 5.17 0.21
CA GLN A 8 -0.76 5.58 1.60
C GLN A 8 -2.01 6.42 1.86
N ASN A 9 -2.76 6.06 2.91
CA ASN A 9 -3.90 6.86 3.34
C ASN A 9 -3.41 8.08 4.11
N VAL A 10 -3.62 9.26 3.53
CA VAL A 10 -3.34 10.57 4.15
C VAL A 10 -4.66 11.31 4.30
N PRO A 11 -5.41 11.06 5.38
CA PRO A 11 -6.84 11.38 5.42
C PRO A 11 -7.17 12.85 5.66
N LEU A 12 -6.21 13.69 6.09
CA LEU A 12 -6.44 15.11 6.42
C LEU A 12 -7.55 15.33 7.46
N ILE A 13 -7.58 14.48 8.49
CA ILE A 13 -8.48 14.68 9.64
C ILE A 13 -7.97 15.84 10.47
N HIS A 14 -8.82 16.85 10.71
CA HIS A 14 -8.47 18.06 11.47
C HIS A 14 -9.49 18.44 12.53
N ALA A 15 -10.56 17.63 12.71
CA ALA A 15 -11.58 17.81 13.72
C ALA A 15 -12.23 16.49 14.15
N GLN A 16 -12.77 16.46 15.36
CA GLN A 16 -13.62 15.36 15.84
C GLN A 16 -14.84 15.15 14.93
N GLY A 17 -15.20 13.90 14.69
CA GLY A 17 -16.37 13.51 13.89
C GLY A 17 -16.16 13.57 12.37
N GLN A 18 -15.06 14.14 11.91
CA GLN A 18 -14.74 14.20 10.50
C GLN A 18 -14.45 12.80 9.95
N THR A 19 -15.00 12.52 8.76
CA THR A 19 -14.78 11.29 8.01
C THR A 19 -14.13 11.60 6.67
N ASN A 20 -13.11 10.84 6.31
CA ASN A 20 -12.47 10.89 5.01
C ASN A 20 -12.53 9.50 4.37
N LEU A 21 -12.97 9.42 3.12
CA LEU A 21 -13.01 8.18 2.34
C LEU A 21 -12.26 8.39 1.03
N SER A 22 -11.54 7.35 0.58
CA SER A 22 -10.89 7.37 -0.74
C SER A 22 -11.08 6.03 -1.45
N VAL A 23 -11.16 6.12 -2.77
CA VAL A 23 -11.00 4.99 -3.69
C VAL A 23 -9.88 5.37 -4.63
N ALA A 24 -8.86 4.55 -4.72
CA ALA A 24 -7.70 4.80 -5.56
C ALA A 24 -7.28 3.52 -6.29
N GLY A 25 -6.44 3.65 -7.29
CA GLY A 25 -5.87 2.52 -7.98
C GLY A 25 -4.97 2.92 -9.13
N ASN A 26 -4.49 1.91 -9.80
CA ASN A 26 -3.80 1.98 -11.09
C ASN A 26 -4.30 0.82 -11.97
N GLY A 27 -3.65 0.54 -13.07
CA GLY A 27 -4.06 -0.58 -13.95
C GLY A 27 -4.02 -1.97 -13.29
N ASN A 28 -3.33 -2.13 -12.15
CA ASN A 28 -3.02 -3.41 -11.53
C ASN A 28 -3.64 -3.59 -10.14
N GLN A 29 -4.17 -2.54 -9.52
CA GLN A 29 -4.73 -2.62 -8.17
C GLN A 29 -5.84 -1.61 -7.95
N VAL A 30 -6.75 -1.96 -7.04
CA VAL A 30 -7.83 -1.10 -6.54
C VAL A 30 -7.78 -1.07 -5.03
N GLU A 31 -7.97 0.11 -4.45
CA GLU A 31 -7.83 0.36 -3.03
C GLU A 31 -8.98 1.20 -2.48
N PHE A 32 -9.38 0.87 -1.26
CA PHE A 32 -10.37 1.61 -0.47
C PHE A 32 -9.70 2.07 0.82
N GLN A 33 -9.91 3.31 1.17
CA GLN A 33 -9.34 3.91 2.35
C GLN A 33 -10.40 4.71 3.10
N GLY A 34 -10.42 4.58 4.42
CA GLY A 34 -11.28 5.33 5.29
C GLY A 34 -10.54 5.86 6.51
N ALA A 35 -10.97 7.00 7.05
CA ALA A 35 -10.51 7.50 8.32
C ALA A 35 -11.61 8.27 9.05
N TYR A 36 -11.53 8.29 10.39
CA TYR A 36 -12.48 8.94 11.27
C TYR A 36 -11.79 9.61 12.45
N GLY A 37 -12.08 10.88 12.68
CA GLY A 37 -11.60 11.66 13.83
C GLY A 37 -12.36 11.29 15.11
N ILE A 38 -11.71 10.58 16.03
CA ILE A 38 -12.31 10.16 17.31
C ILE A 38 -12.50 11.36 18.25
N ASN A 39 -11.50 12.21 18.32
CA ASN A 39 -11.48 13.45 19.10
C ASN A 39 -10.54 14.46 18.41
N ASP A 40 -10.24 15.59 19.02
CA ASP A 40 -9.42 16.66 18.44
C ASP A 40 -7.92 16.33 18.28
N ALA A 41 -7.51 15.11 18.61
CA ALA A 41 -6.12 14.67 18.49
C ALA A 41 -5.93 13.25 17.94
N LEU A 42 -6.97 12.41 18.00
CA LEU A 42 -6.88 11.00 17.63
C LEU A 42 -7.82 10.66 16.48
N ALA A 43 -7.34 9.86 15.54
CA ALA A 43 -8.12 9.34 14.45
C ALA A 43 -7.84 7.84 14.21
N LEU A 44 -8.83 7.15 13.69
CA LEU A 44 -8.68 5.79 13.16
C LEU A 44 -8.55 5.81 11.65
N GLN A 45 -7.86 4.84 11.09
CA GLN A 45 -7.93 4.55 9.65
C GLN A 45 -8.11 3.05 9.39
N LEU A 46 -8.75 2.75 8.28
CA LEU A 46 -8.92 1.41 7.74
C LEU A 46 -8.66 1.46 6.23
N ASN A 47 -7.80 0.57 5.76
CA ASN A 47 -7.38 0.50 4.37
C ASN A 47 -7.57 -0.92 3.86
N GLY A 48 -8.00 -1.07 2.61
CA GLY A 48 -8.11 -2.33 1.91
C GLY A 48 -7.58 -2.21 0.50
N GLY A 49 -6.84 -3.20 0.01
CA GLY A 49 -6.29 -3.23 -1.33
C GLY A 49 -6.41 -4.60 -1.96
N LEU A 50 -6.65 -4.62 -3.26
CA LEU A 50 -6.71 -5.81 -4.09
C LEU A 50 -5.79 -5.61 -5.29
N VAL A 51 -4.84 -6.53 -5.47
CA VAL A 51 -4.07 -6.64 -6.73
C VAL A 51 -4.92 -7.44 -7.71
N ILE A 52 -5.27 -6.80 -8.82
CA ILE A 52 -6.08 -7.42 -9.87
C ILE A 52 -5.18 -8.38 -10.64
N PRO A 53 -5.57 -9.65 -10.76
CA PRO A 53 -4.81 -10.60 -11.55
C PRO A 53 -4.61 -10.09 -12.99
N GLN A 54 -3.36 -9.97 -13.39
CA GLN A 54 -2.98 -9.74 -14.77
C GLN A 54 -2.62 -11.12 -15.33
N GLU A 55 -3.61 -11.80 -15.89
CA GLU A 55 -3.37 -13.09 -16.54
C GLU A 55 -2.89 -12.84 -17.97
N GLU A 56 -1.72 -13.37 -18.28
CA GLU A 56 -1.27 -13.47 -19.67
C GLU A 56 -2.08 -14.54 -20.42
N ASP A 57 -2.05 -14.53 -21.73
CA ASP A 57 -2.77 -15.49 -22.60
C ASP A 57 -2.46 -16.96 -22.25
N ASN A 58 -1.33 -17.24 -21.64
CA ASN A 58 -0.88 -18.55 -21.19
C ASN A 58 -1.30 -18.91 -19.75
N GLY A 59 -2.07 -18.05 -19.09
CA GLY A 59 -2.54 -18.23 -17.70
C GLY A 59 -1.56 -17.84 -16.61
N ASN A 60 -0.37 -17.32 -16.95
CA ASN A 60 0.58 -16.82 -15.96
C ASN A 60 0.05 -15.53 -15.33
N GLY A 61 0.17 -15.41 -14.01
CA GLY A 61 -0.28 -14.21 -13.33
C GLY A 61 -0.03 -14.19 -11.83
N GLY A 62 -0.36 -13.07 -11.23
CA GLY A 62 -0.25 -12.86 -9.79
C GLY A 62 -1.45 -12.12 -9.22
N SER A 63 -1.76 -12.36 -7.97
CA SER A 63 -2.82 -11.68 -7.22
C SER A 63 -2.40 -11.44 -5.78
N GLY A 64 -3.10 -10.53 -5.11
CA GLY A 64 -2.85 -10.26 -3.69
C GLY A 64 -3.94 -9.41 -3.09
N ASN A 65 -3.98 -9.39 -1.79
CA ASN A 65 -4.86 -8.51 -1.03
C ASN A 65 -4.15 -8.02 0.23
N VAL A 66 -4.65 -6.91 0.77
CA VAL A 66 -4.24 -6.38 2.05
C VAL A 66 -5.42 -5.69 2.73
N ILE A 67 -5.52 -5.88 4.03
CA ILE A 67 -6.34 -5.08 4.95
C ILE A 67 -5.43 -4.52 6.02
N GLU A 68 -5.56 -3.23 6.33
CA GLU A 68 -4.71 -2.55 7.29
C GLU A 68 -5.54 -1.60 8.13
N GLY A 69 -5.38 -1.66 9.44
CA GLY A 69 -5.96 -0.74 10.41
C GLY A 69 -4.90 0.10 11.09
N GLY A 70 -5.28 1.28 11.53
CA GLY A 70 -4.37 2.18 12.23
C GLY A 70 -5.05 3.12 13.22
N LEU A 71 -4.30 3.45 14.28
CA LEU A 71 -4.61 4.54 15.20
C LEU A 71 -3.58 5.64 15.00
N GLY A 72 -4.05 6.86 14.85
CA GLY A 72 -3.21 8.01 14.58
C GLY A 72 -3.41 9.16 15.55
N TYR A 73 -2.34 9.91 15.73
CA TYR A 73 -2.34 11.23 16.34
C TYR A 73 -2.29 12.27 15.23
N TYR A 74 -3.10 13.30 15.32
CA TYR A 74 -3.04 14.44 14.41
C TYR A 74 -3.02 15.78 15.17
N ARG A 75 -2.42 16.78 14.53
CA ARG A 75 -2.33 18.14 15.08
C ARG A 75 -2.37 19.19 13.97
N ASN A 76 -3.30 20.12 14.09
CA ASN A 76 -3.27 21.34 13.28
C ASN A 76 -2.11 22.22 13.75
N LEU A 77 -1.11 22.43 12.89
CA LEU A 77 0.02 23.32 13.16
C LEU A 77 -0.38 24.78 12.93
N ASN A 78 -1.26 25.00 11.95
CA ASN A 78 -1.98 26.25 11.71
C ASN A 78 -3.24 25.97 10.89
N THR A 79 -3.92 27.00 10.42
CA THR A 79 -5.18 26.88 9.65
C THR A 79 -5.07 26.00 8.40
N ASN A 80 -3.89 25.91 7.79
CA ASN A 80 -3.68 25.21 6.52
C ASN A 80 -2.66 24.08 6.61
N LEU A 81 -1.97 23.92 7.75
CA LEU A 81 -0.91 22.93 7.90
C LEU A 81 -1.27 21.92 8.98
N LEU A 82 -1.31 20.66 8.59
CA LEU A 82 -1.63 19.51 9.43
C LEU A 82 -0.42 18.58 9.49
N PHE A 83 -0.12 18.10 10.68
CA PHE A 83 0.77 16.96 10.93
C PHE A 83 -0.05 15.79 11.46
N ASP A 84 0.24 14.60 10.98
CA ASP A 84 -0.29 13.37 11.57
C ASP A 84 0.75 12.24 11.57
N VAL A 85 0.51 11.24 12.41
CA VAL A 85 1.27 9.99 12.44
C VAL A 85 0.35 8.85 12.82
N TYR A 86 0.32 7.80 12.01
CA TYR A 86 -0.46 6.58 12.24
C TYR A 86 0.45 5.40 12.58
N ALA A 87 0.09 4.65 13.62
CA ALA A 87 0.59 3.31 13.84
C ALA A 87 -0.33 2.32 13.12
N LEU A 88 0.26 1.47 12.28
CA LEU A 88 -0.45 0.63 11.32
C LEU A 88 -0.16 -0.84 11.57
N VAL A 89 -1.20 -1.68 11.44
CA VAL A 89 -1.08 -3.14 11.39
C VAL A 89 -1.90 -3.63 10.21
N GLY A 90 -1.25 -4.35 9.30
CA GLY A 90 -1.86 -4.88 8.08
C GLY A 90 -1.61 -6.37 7.92
N PHE A 91 -2.62 -7.05 7.39
CA PHE A 91 -2.60 -8.45 7.01
C PHE A 91 -2.93 -8.57 5.54
N GLY A 92 -2.31 -9.53 4.88
CA GLY A 92 -2.58 -9.75 3.47
C GLY A 92 -2.17 -11.14 3.01
N SER A 93 -2.40 -11.39 1.74
CA SER A 93 -1.93 -12.60 1.06
C SER A 93 -1.46 -12.25 -0.35
N MET A 94 -0.57 -13.06 -0.86
CA MET A 94 -0.14 -13.01 -2.24
C MET A 94 -0.13 -14.40 -2.86
N LYS A 95 -0.33 -14.47 -4.17
CA LYS A 95 -0.22 -15.67 -4.99
C LYS A 95 0.41 -15.32 -6.34
N ASN A 96 1.37 -16.12 -6.76
CA ASN A 96 1.86 -16.14 -8.15
C ASN A 96 1.61 -17.53 -8.74
N ASP A 97 1.13 -17.57 -9.96
CA ASP A 97 0.78 -18.81 -10.69
C ASP A 97 1.39 -18.75 -12.09
N PHE A 98 2.19 -19.75 -12.44
CA PHE A 98 2.86 -19.89 -13.72
C PHE A 98 2.60 -21.30 -14.25
N PRO A 99 1.40 -21.57 -14.80
CA PRO A 99 1.05 -22.88 -15.33
C PRO A 99 1.82 -23.25 -16.60
N SER A 100 2.36 -22.24 -17.31
CA SER A 100 3.13 -22.39 -18.54
C SER A 100 4.50 -21.76 -18.43
N THR A 101 5.49 -22.33 -19.08
CA THR A 101 6.84 -21.74 -19.15
C THR A 101 6.85 -20.47 -19.98
N LEU A 102 7.63 -19.46 -19.53
CA LEU A 102 7.86 -18.24 -20.29
C LEU A 102 8.96 -18.46 -21.32
N PRO A 103 8.88 -17.90 -22.56
CA PRO A 103 9.94 -18.02 -23.55
C PRO A 103 11.31 -17.51 -23.06
N ALA A 104 11.32 -16.44 -22.25
CA ALA A 104 12.54 -15.88 -21.66
C ALA A 104 13.04 -16.70 -20.46
N PHE A 105 12.19 -17.51 -19.84
CA PHE A 105 12.50 -18.32 -18.66
C PHE A 105 11.88 -19.72 -18.84
N PRO A 106 12.48 -20.58 -19.67
CA PRO A 106 11.87 -21.86 -20.10
C PRO A 106 11.67 -22.85 -18.95
N ASN A 107 12.34 -22.68 -17.83
CA ASN A 107 12.23 -23.52 -16.63
C ASN A 107 11.32 -22.91 -15.56
N THR A 108 10.50 -21.91 -15.90
CA THR A 108 9.59 -21.25 -14.97
C THR A 108 8.22 -21.94 -15.01
N THR A 109 7.81 -22.56 -13.90
CA THR A 109 6.50 -23.21 -13.77
C THR A 109 6.15 -23.42 -12.30
N GLY A 110 4.86 -23.58 -12.00
CA GLY A 110 4.33 -23.85 -10.69
C GLY A 110 3.64 -22.65 -10.07
N LYS A 111 3.38 -22.72 -8.79
CA LYS A 111 2.69 -21.68 -8.02
C LYS A 111 3.31 -21.48 -6.66
N ILE A 112 3.17 -20.27 -6.12
CA ILE A 112 3.52 -19.95 -4.73
C ILE A 112 2.45 -19.05 -4.13
N SER A 113 2.16 -19.27 -2.85
CA SER A 113 1.30 -18.40 -2.04
C SER A 113 1.94 -18.16 -0.69
N ALA A 114 1.67 -17.00 -0.11
CA ALA A 114 2.10 -16.66 1.23
C ALA A 114 1.13 -15.66 1.87
N ASN A 115 1.05 -15.67 3.19
CA ASN A 115 0.44 -14.62 3.96
C ASN A 115 1.49 -13.59 4.38
N MET A 116 1.07 -12.34 4.59
CA MET A 116 1.95 -11.28 5.05
C MET A 116 1.36 -10.54 6.24
N LEU A 117 2.25 -10.14 7.14
CA LEU A 117 1.99 -9.21 8.24
C LEU A 117 2.86 -7.98 8.02
N ARG A 118 2.24 -6.80 8.05
CA ARG A 118 2.94 -5.51 7.98
C ARG A 118 2.62 -4.70 9.22
N VAL A 119 3.65 -4.23 9.92
CA VAL A 119 3.52 -3.35 11.09
C VAL A 119 4.39 -2.13 10.87
N GLY A 120 3.85 -0.93 11.06
CA GLY A 120 4.61 0.27 10.76
C GLY A 120 4.08 1.56 11.35
N LEU A 121 4.80 2.62 11.05
CA LEU A 121 4.43 4.01 11.34
C LEU A 121 4.36 4.79 10.03
N GLN A 122 3.39 5.69 9.94
CA GLN A 122 3.22 6.56 8.78
C GLN A 122 3.04 8.01 9.22
N PRO A 123 4.13 8.77 9.43
CA PRO A 123 4.05 10.22 9.58
C PRO A 123 3.67 10.89 8.25
N SER A 124 2.92 11.98 8.34
CA SER A 124 2.66 12.87 7.21
C SER A 124 2.62 14.33 7.61
N ILE A 125 2.93 15.19 6.65
CA ILE A 125 2.71 16.63 6.73
C ILE A 125 1.93 17.08 5.51
N SER A 126 0.89 17.87 5.73
CA SER A 126 -0.07 18.25 4.70
C SER A 126 -0.34 19.74 4.73
N TYR A 127 -0.22 20.36 3.58
CA TYR A 127 -0.78 21.69 3.34
C TYR A 127 -2.12 21.53 2.63
N HIS A 128 -3.17 22.13 3.19
CA HIS A 128 -4.52 22.00 2.63
C HIS A 128 -5.25 23.34 2.56
N GLN A 129 -6.03 23.48 1.52
CA GLN A 129 -6.99 24.54 1.33
C GLN A 129 -8.33 23.96 0.86
N LYS A 130 -9.33 24.81 0.74
CA LYS A 130 -10.69 24.42 0.37
C LYS A 130 -10.74 23.51 -0.88
N TYR A 131 -9.99 23.82 -1.91
CA TYR A 131 -10.06 23.15 -3.21
C TYR A 131 -8.86 22.30 -3.57
N PHE A 132 -7.76 22.38 -2.82
CA PHE A 132 -6.58 21.58 -3.08
C PHE A 132 -5.83 21.20 -1.79
N SER A 133 -5.01 20.17 -1.86
CA SER A 133 -4.02 19.83 -0.85
C SER A 133 -2.79 19.17 -1.47
N ILE A 134 -1.67 19.34 -0.79
CA ILE A 134 -0.42 18.64 -1.04
C ILE A 134 0.07 18.03 0.27
N SER A 135 0.47 16.77 0.21
CA SER A 135 0.92 16.04 1.40
C SER A 135 2.17 15.23 1.09
N GLY A 136 3.16 15.34 1.96
CA GLY A 136 4.30 14.43 2.01
C GLY A 136 4.11 13.43 3.14
N SER A 137 4.27 12.16 2.87
CA SER A 137 4.21 11.08 3.86
C SER A 137 5.35 10.09 3.69
N ALA A 138 5.62 9.31 4.73
CA ALA A 138 6.55 8.19 4.64
C ALA A 138 6.04 7.03 5.50
N ARG A 139 5.84 5.86 4.91
CA ARG A 139 5.55 4.64 5.67
C ARG A 139 6.85 3.92 5.97
N ILE A 140 7.09 3.64 7.26
CA ILE A 140 8.24 2.90 7.77
C ILE A 140 7.68 1.63 8.37
N ALA A 141 7.97 0.47 7.77
CA ALA A 141 7.27 -0.77 8.12
C ALA A 141 8.18 -2.00 8.11
N SER A 142 7.90 -2.91 9.03
CA SER A 142 8.34 -4.28 8.97
C SER A 142 7.31 -5.12 8.23
N LEU A 143 7.75 -5.85 7.21
CA LEU A 143 6.95 -6.77 6.41
C LEU A 143 7.47 -8.18 6.61
N ASN A 144 6.59 -9.09 7.05
CA ASN A 144 6.94 -10.47 7.32
C ASN A 144 5.99 -11.42 6.60
N TYR A 145 6.56 -12.44 5.94
CA TYR A 145 5.82 -13.51 5.28
C TYR A 145 5.72 -14.75 6.16
N ASN A 146 4.60 -15.42 6.09
CA ASN A 146 4.34 -16.70 6.76
C ASN A 146 3.44 -17.58 5.87
N ASN A 147 3.27 -18.87 6.25
CA ASN A 147 2.49 -19.83 5.47
C ASN A 147 2.89 -19.85 3.99
N ILE A 148 4.21 -19.90 3.76
CA ILE A 148 4.78 -19.92 2.40
C ILE A 148 4.64 -21.34 1.88
N GLU A 149 3.84 -21.50 0.81
CA GLU A 149 3.52 -22.80 0.24
C GLU A 149 3.54 -22.75 -1.28
N GLY A 150 3.98 -23.83 -1.91
CA GLY A 150 3.94 -23.95 -3.36
C GLY A 150 5.01 -24.83 -3.95
N SER A 151 5.20 -24.69 -5.26
CA SER A 151 6.18 -25.44 -6.05
C SER A 151 6.72 -24.58 -7.21
N LEU A 152 6.69 -23.25 -7.05
CA LEU A 152 7.13 -22.36 -8.12
C LEU A 152 8.66 -22.42 -8.26
N ILE A 153 9.09 -22.81 -9.45
CA ILE A 153 10.46 -22.63 -9.93
C ILE A 153 10.44 -21.44 -10.88
N PHE A 154 11.30 -20.46 -10.64
CA PHE A 154 11.44 -19.30 -11.51
C PHE A 154 12.91 -19.12 -11.88
N ASP A 155 13.22 -19.28 -13.17
CA ASP A 155 14.58 -19.20 -13.70
C ASP A 155 15.57 -20.13 -12.94
N GLU A 156 15.16 -21.41 -12.80
CA GLU A 156 15.89 -22.46 -12.08
C GLU A 156 15.99 -22.31 -10.55
N GLU A 157 15.46 -21.23 -9.97
CA GLU A 157 15.45 -20.98 -8.52
C GLU A 157 14.13 -21.43 -7.87
N ASP A 158 14.21 -22.22 -6.80
CA ASP A 158 13.04 -22.52 -5.97
C ASP A 158 12.56 -21.27 -5.23
N GLN A 159 11.34 -20.86 -5.50
CA GLN A 159 10.78 -19.62 -4.99
C GLN A 159 10.22 -19.76 -3.58
N VAL A 160 9.95 -20.98 -3.11
CA VAL A 160 9.58 -21.25 -1.70
C VAL A 160 10.81 -21.07 -0.82
N ASP A 161 11.94 -21.64 -1.21
CA ASP A 161 13.21 -21.44 -0.52
C ASP A 161 13.65 -19.99 -0.54
N TYR A 162 13.62 -19.35 -1.72
CA TYR A 162 13.91 -17.91 -1.84
C TYR A 162 13.08 -17.06 -0.88
N LEU A 163 11.76 -17.27 -0.82
CA LEU A 163 10.90 -16.45 0.03
C LEU A 163 11.05 -16.78 1.51
N ASN A 164 11.36 -18.04 1.88
CA ASN A 164 11.70 -18.42 3.25
C ASN A 164 12.97 -17.74 3.76
N ASP A 165 14.00 -17.64 2.90
CA ASP A 165 15.26 -16.96 3.23
C ASP A 165 15.09 -15.44 3.31
N ASN A 166 14.10 -14.88 2.61
CA ASN A 166 13.82 -13.45 2.50
C ASN A 166 12.48 -13.03 3.13
N LYS A 167 11.98 -13.78 4.11
CA LYS A 167 10.63 -13.57 4.67
C LYS A 167 10.45 -12.31 5.51
N SER A 168 11.54 -11.71 6.02
CA SER A 168 11.51 -10.53 6.88
C SER A 168 12.18 -9.35 6.20
N ASN A 169 11.42 -8.27 6.02
CA ASN A 169 11.84 -7.10 5.27
C ASN A 169 11.54 -5.81 6.04
N PHE A 170 12.40 -4.83 5.92
CA PHE A 170 12.17 -3.49 6.47
C PHE A 170 12.08 -2.47 5.35
N LEU A 171 10.93 -1.82 5.25
CA LEU A 171 10.58 -0.93 4.15
C LEU A 171 10.55 0.53 4.61
N ILE A 172 11.06 1.42 3.74
CA ILE A 172 10.85 2.87 3.85
C ILE A 172 10.18 3.32 2.55
N GLU A 173 8.97 3.88 2.67
CA GLU A 173 8.14 4.21 1.53
C GLU A 173 7.70 5.68 1.57
N PRO A 174 8.53 6.61 1.06
CA PRO A 174 8.10 8.00 0.89
C PRO A 174 7.02 8.12 -0.18
N ALA A 175 6.07 9.06 0.04
CA ALA A 175 5.02 9.35 -0.92
C ALA A 175 4.70 10.85 -0.97
N LEU A 176 4.25 11.30 -2.14
CA LEU A 176 3.70 12.61 -2.40
C LEU A 176 2.26 12.46 -2.88
N THR A 177 1.33 13.09 -2.18
CA THR A 177 -0.10 13.07 -2.52
C THR A 177 -0.57 14.47 -2.90
N LEU A 178 -1.19 14.58 -4.06
CA LEU A 178 -1.83 15.79 -4.55
C LEU A 178 -3.33 15.55 -4.65
N ARG A 179 -4.13 16.52 -4.19
CA ARG A 179 -5.58 16.51 -4.35
C ARG A 179 -6.09 17.84 -4.86
N GLY A 180 -7.04 17.79 -5.79
CA GLY A 180 -7.67 18.98 -6.33
C GLY A 180 -9.12 18.72 -6.73
N GLY A 181 -10.00 19.72 -6.56
CA GLY A 181 -11.40 19.57 -6.91
C GLY A 181 -12.35 20.40 -6.05
N LEU A 182 -13.48 19.84 -5.72
CA LEU A 182 -14.50 20.46 -4.88
C LEU A 182 -14.16 20.31 -3.39
N GLU A 183 -14.86 21.04 -2.53
CA GLU A 183 -14.65 21.00 -1.08
C GLU A 183 -14.80 19.57 -0.52
N LYS A 184 -15.87 18.86 -0.91
CA LYS A 184 -16.20 17.52 -0.43
C LYS A 184 -15.72 16.38 -1.33
N LEU A 185 -15.30 16.66 -2.56
CA LEU A 185 -14.86 15.66 -3.54
C LEU A 185 -13.65 16.18 -4.28
N LYS A 186 -12.54 15.45 -4.19
CA LYS A 186 -11.31 15.77 -4.88
C LYS A 186 -10.80 14.58 -5.69
N ILE A 187 -10.17 14.86 -6.82
CA ILE A 187 -9.31 13.91 -7.50
C ILE A 187 -8.01 13.83 -6.70
N GLN A 188 -7.51 12.63 -6.52
CA GLN A 188 -6.25 12.34 -5.84
C GLN A 188 -5.25 11.73 -6.82
N ILE A 189 -4.00 12.16 -6.74
CA ILE A 189 -2.86 11.52 -7.40
C ILE A 189 -1.80 11.28 -6.33
N GLN A 190 -1.25 10.08 -6.26
CA GLN A 190 -0.15 9.76 -5.36
C GLN A 190 1.00 9.08 -6.09
N LEU A 191 2.21 9.58 -5.84
CA LEU A 191 3.47 8.96 -6.23
C LEU A 191 4.14 8.42 -4.97
N ALA A 192 4.53 7.16 -4.98
CA ALA A 192 5.28 6.55 -3.89
C ALA A 192 6.48 5.76 -4.42
N LYS A 193 7.52 5.67 -3.59
CA LYS A 193 8.65 4.77 -3.77
C LYS A 193 8.70 3.78 -2.61
N SER A 194 9.17 2.57 -2.85
CA SER A 194 9.38 1.56 -1.82
C SER A 194 10.84 1.11 -1.83
N PHE A 195 11.54 1.40 -0.74
CA PHE A 195 12.91 0.99 -0.53
C PHE A 195 12.94 -0.13 0.52
N ASN A 196 13.41 -1.31 0.13
CA ASN A 196 13.69 -2.37 1.07
C ASN A 196 15.13 -2.18 1.59
N VAL A 197 15.25 -1.70 2.83
CA VAL A 197 16.57 -1.37 3.42
C VAL A 197 17.25 -2.58 4.07
N SER A 198 16.52 -3.67 4.31
CA SER A 198 17.09 -4.93 4.80
C SER A 198 17.58 -5.84 3.67
N ASN A 199 16.96 -5.73 2.47
CA ASN A 199 17.33 -6.52 1.30
C ASN A 199 17.01 -5.76 0.01
N SER A 200 17.98 -5.06 -0.54
CA SER A 200 17.83 -4.25 -1.76
C SER A 200 17.55 -5.07 -3.03
N SER A 201 17.83 -6.38 -3.01
CA SER A 201 17.56 -7.31 -4.13
C SER A 201 16.25 -8.09 -3.99
N PHE A 202 15.44 -7.79 -2.97
CA PHE A 202 14.14 -8.44 -2.80
C PHE A 202 13.24 -8.22 -4.01
N LYS A 203 12.56 -9.28 -4.45
CA LYS A 203 11.69 -9.26 -5.64
C LYS A 203 10.39 -8.50 -5.37
N GLN A 204 10.44 -7.17 -5.39
CA GLN A 204 9.31 -6.26 -5.17
C GLN A 204 9.14 -5.24 -6.29
N ASP A 205 8.00 -4.56 -6.31
CA ASP A 205 7.84 -3.29 -7.03
C ASP A 205 8.39 -2.15 -6.15
N ASP A 206 9.12 -1.23 -6.77
CA ASP A 206 9.80 -0.13 -6.09
C ASP A 206 9.06 1.21 -6.21
N SER A 207 7.97 1.26 -6.96
CA SER A 207 7.25 2.51 -7.23
C SER A 207 5.76 2.27 -7.45
N LEU A 208 4.97 3.28 -7.08
CA LEU A 208 3.54 3.33 -7.29
C LEU A 208 3.16 4.70 -7.83
N LEU A 209 2.37 4.71 -8.90
CA LEU A 209 1.52 5.83 -9.29
C LEU A 209 0.07 5.38 -9.14
N SER A 210 -0.72 6.09 -8.33
CA SER A 210 -2.14 5.85 -8.20
C SER A 210 -2.96 7.11 -8.44
N VAL A 211 -4.17 6.90 -8.96
CA VAL A 211 -5.17 7.95 -9.17
C VAL A 211 -6.46 7.53 -8.49
N GLY A 212 -7.17 8.48 -7.90
CA GLY A 212 -8.38 8.16 -7.15
C GLY A 212 -9.30 9.34 -6.89
N LEU A 213 -10.34 9.05 -6.14
CA LEU A 213 -11.30 10.03 -5.63
C LEU A 213 -11.22 10.05 -4.11
N ASN A 214 -11.28 11.25 -3.55
CA ASN A 214 -11.28 11.48 -2.11
C ASN A 214 -12.52 12.26 -1.72
N PHE A 215 -13.22 11.78 -0.70
CA PHE A 215 -14.46 12.33 -0.17
C PHE A 215 -14.25 12.77 1.27
N ASN A 216 -14.66 13.99 1.59
CA ASN A 216 -14.64 14.56 2.95
C ASN A 216 -16.06 14.80 3.45
N PHE A 217 -16.34 14.31 4.64
CA PHE A 217 -17.60 14.50 5.35
C PHE A 217 -17.31 15.10 6.73
N GLN A 218 -18.11 16.09 7.08
CA GLN A 218 -18.14 16.72 8.41
C GLN A 218 -19.45 16.43 9.10
#